data_310a2e98223fd06797051d1fd52f8c36
#
_entry.id   310a2e98223fd06797051d1fd52f8c36
#
_cell.length_a   1.000
_cell.length_b   1.000
_cell.length_c   1.000
_cell.angle_alpha   90.00
_cell.angle_beta   90.00
_cell.angle_gamma   90.00
#
_symmetry.space_group_name_H-M   'P 1'
#
loop_
_entity.id
_entity.type
_entity.pdbx_description
1 polymer ?
#
loop_
_entity_poly.entity_id
_entity_poly.type
_entity_poly.pdbx_seq_one_letter_code
_entity_poly.pdbx_strand_id
1 'polypeptide(L)'
;QNGLLVDNINREKLLKEAIVEIANLRLLLPAGLNPNSPKQVKEYLGTDSSNHETLVRYALSDNPKAADAKTIIDLKRAIKEKGYLESIAHTYMYTKFNVAGAATGRFTSSGGDLENGFNAQQIPRQFQKLFKADTDTTTVIGLDYATLELRLACAIFGEDEMYKQLLAGEDIHTSMAQMITGKPLHPDGLQG
;
A
#
# COMPACT_ATOMS: atom_id res chain seq x y z
N GLN A 1 -0.57 0.39 28.19
CA GLN A 1 -0.74 -0.04 26.79
C GLN A 1 0.42 -0.94 26.42
N ASN A 2 0.13 -2.17 25.99
CA ASN A 2 1.15 -3.04 25.42
C ASN A 2 1.37 -2.59 23.97
N GLY A 3 2.59 -2.17 23.62
CA GLY A 3 2.97 -1.83 22.27
C GLY A 3 3.06 -3.06 21.38
N LEU A 4 3.29 -2.84 20.09
CA LEU A 4 3.66 -3.92 19.16
C LEU A 4 5.18 -4.02 19.11
N LEU A 5 5.71 -5.21 19.40
CA LEU A 5 7.15 -5.49 19.32
C LEU A 5 7.59 -5.51 17.87
N VAL A 6 8.68 -4.80 17.55
CA VAL A 6 9.24 -4.75 16.20
C VAL A 6 10.41 -5.73 16.06
N ASP A 7 10.39 -6.56 15.03
CA ASP A 7 11.53 -7.36 14.60
C ASP A 7 12.61 -6.50 13.97
N ASN A 8 13.44 -5.89 14.79
CA ASN A 8 14.47 -4.97 14.32
C ASN A 8 15.53 -5.65 13.45
N ILE A 9 15.79 -6.94 13.63
CA ILE A 9 16.75 -7.67 12.80
C ILE A 9 16.27 -7.73 11.34
N ASN A 10 15.03 -8.18 11.14
CA ASN A 10 14.43 -8.23 9.81
C ASN A 10 14.16 -6.84 9.24
N ARG A 11 13.77 -5.87 10.09
CA ARG A 11 13.59 -4.48 9.67
C ARG A 11 14.89 -3.88 9.10
N GLU A 12 16.03 -4.07 9.78
CA GLU A 12 17.33 -3.57 9.32
C GLU A 12 17.78 -4.25 8.03
N LYS A 13 17.52 -5.54 7.88
CA LYS A 13 17.78 -6.26 6.64
C LYS A 13 17.00 -5.63 5.47
N LEU A 14 15.68 -5.46 5.62
CA LEU A 14 14.82 -4.84 4.61
C LEU A 14 15.22 -3.38 4.32
N LEU A 15 15.64 -2.64 5.34
CA LEU A 15 16.14 -1.27 5.15
C LEU A 15 17.40 -1.22 4.29
N LYS A 16 18.34 -2.14 4.51
CA LYS A 16 19.56 -2.25 3.66
C LYS A 16 19.19 -2.61 2.22
N GLU A 17 18.27 -3.56 2.03
CA GLU A 17 17.77 -3.95 0.70
C GLU A 17 17.12 -2.75 -0.01
N ALA A 18 16.27 -2.00 0.66
CA ALA A 18 15.64 -0.79 0.10
C ALA A 18 16.66 0.29 -0.27
N ILE A 19 17.72 0.49 0.54
CA ILE A 19 18.79 1.45 0.23
C ILE A 19 19.52 1.04 -1.05
N VAL A 20 19.84 -0.25 -1.21
CA VAL A 20 20.51 -0.77 -2.41
C VAL A 20 19.59 -0.64 -3.64
N GLU A 21 18.30 -0.99 -3.50
CA GLU A 21 17.31 -0.83 -4.57
C GLU A 21 17.22 0.63 -5.03
N ILE A 22 17.11 1.58 -4.10
CA ILE A 22 17.08 3.03 -4.40
C ILE A 22 18.34 3.46 -5.16
N ALA A 23 19.52 3.00 -4.74
CA ALA A 23 20.76 3.32 -5.41
C ALA A 23 20.78 2.80 -6.86
N ASN A 24 20.38 1.55 -7.07
CA ASN A 24 20.33 0.93 -8.40
C ASN A 24 19.31 1.63 -9.31
N LEU A 25 18.10 1.92 -8.81
CA LEU A 25 17.07 2.61 -9.59
C LEU A 25 17.48 4.04 -9.96
N ARG A 26 18.22 4.73 -9.10
CA ARG A 26 18.74 6.07 -9.40
C ARG A 26 19.74 6.09 -10.53
N LEU A 27 20.52 5.03 -10.71
CA LEU A 27 21.48 4.90 -11.82
C LEU A 27 20.81 4.75 -13.19
N LEU A 28 19.55 4.33 -13.21
CA LEU A 28 18.76 4.18 -14.46
C LEU A 28 18.12 5.49 -14.90
N LEU A 29 18.14 6.53 -14.10
CA LEU A 29 17.53 7.82 -14.39
C LEU A 29 18.58 8.92 -14.60
N PRO A 30 18.27 9.99 -15.33
CA PRO A 30 19.18 11.12 -15.51
C PRO A 30 19.66 11.70 -14.19
N ALA A 31 20.95 12.04 -14.13
CA ALA A 31 21.53 12.69 -12.97
C ALA A 31 20.77 13.99 -12.65
N GLY A 32 20.44 14.18 -11.36
CA GLY A 32 19.73 15.37 -10.89
C GLY A 32 18.19 15.31 -10.99
N LEU A 33 17.60 14.31 -11.64
CA LEU A 33 16.16 14.13 -11.64
C LEU A 33 15.66 13.73 -10.25
N ASN A 34 14.83 14.59 -9.64
CA ASN A 34 14.18 14.27 -8.37
C ASN A 34 12.81 13.62 -8.62
N PRO A 35 12.63 12.32 -8.33
CA PRO A 35 11.37 11.60 -8.57
C PRO A 35 10.21 12.15 -7.72
N ASN A 36 10.52 12.82 -6.61
CA ASN A 36 9.52 13.42 -5.71
C ASN A 36 9.16 14.87 -6.11
N SER A 37 9.79 15.43 -7.14
CA SER A 37 9.43 16.73 -7.68
C SER A 37 8.42 16.59 -8.83
N PRO A 38 7.12 16.93 -8.63
CA PRO A 38 6.13 16.86 -9.69
C PRO A 38 6.50 17.66 -10.91
N LYS A 39 7.13 18.83 -10.71
CA LYS A 39 7.58 19.72 -11.79
C LYS A 39 8.64 19.04 -12.67
N GLN A 40 9.70 18.50 -12.05
CA GLN A 40 10.78 17.86 -12.78
C GLN A 40 10.32 16.59 -13.51
N VAL A 41 9.47 15.77 -12.87
CA VAL A 41 8.94 14.55 -13.47
C VAL A 41 8.07 14.86 -14.68
N LYS A 42 7.17 15.86 -14.58
CA LYS A 42 6.32 16.30 -15.70
C LYS A 42 7.15 16.82 -16.86
N GLU A 43 8.10 17.70 -16.58
CA GLU A 43 8.99 18.26 -17.58
C GLU A 43 9.83 17.19 -18.29
N TYR A 44 10.38 16.25 -17.52
CA TYR A 44 11.19 15.17 -18.05
C TYR A 44 10.42 14.20 -18.95
N LEU A 45 9.23 13.78 -18.52
CA LEU A 45 8.39 12.83 -19.26
C LEU A 45 7.51 13.52 -20.33
N GLY A 46 7.32 14.84 -20.27
CA GLY A 46 6.40 15.56 -21.14
C GLY A 46 4.93 15.26 -20.81
N THR A 47 4.58 15.13 -19.53
CA THR A 47 3.22 14.81 -19.07
C THR A 47 2.56 15.98 -18.34
N ASP A 48 1.24 16.06 -18.37
CA ASP A 48 0.49 17.09 -17.64
C ASP A 48 0.42 16.84 -16.13
N SER A 49 0.58 15.58 -15.73
CA SER A 49 0.53 15.15 -14.34
C SER A 49 1.64 14.14 -14.02
N SER A 50 2.06 14.10 -12.76
CA SER A 50 2.99 13.11 -12.21
C SER A 50 2.34 12.23 -11.14
N ASN A 51 1.01 12.17 -11.12
CA ASN A 51 0.28 11.26 -10.25
C ASN A 51 0.52 9.79 -10.68
N HIS A 52 0.22 8.87 -9.77
CA HIS A 52 0.48 7.45 -9.99
C HIS A 52 -0.21 6.91 -11.25
N GLU A 53 -1.48 7.25 -11.44
CA GLU A 53 -2.27 6.80 -12.60
C GLU A 53 -1.68 7.25 -13.94
N THR A 54 -1.29 8.53 -14.04
CA THR A 54 -0.65 9.08 -15.24
C THR A 54 0.68 8.39 -15.52
N LEU A 55 1.49 8.16 -14.47
CA LEU A 55 2.78 7.46 -14.62
C LEU A 55 2.60 6.01 -15.05
N VAL A 56 1.63 5.29 -14.49
CA VAL A 56 1.32 3.90 -14.89
C VAL A 56 0.87 3.86 -16.34
N ARG A 57 -0.06 4.73 -16.75
CA ARG A 57 -0.51 4.80 -18.16
C ARG A 57 0.64 5.11 -19.11
N TYR A 58 1.53 6.01 -18.73
CA TYR A 58 2.70 6.35 -19.51
C TYR A 58 3.71 5.19 -19.59
N ALA A 59 3.94 4.48 -18.50
CA ALA A 59 4.82 3.30 -18.45
C ALA A 59 4.30 2.13 -19.31
N LEU A 60 3.00 2.06 -19.56
CA LEU A 60 2.35 1.05 -20.42
C LEU A 60 2.21 1.49 -21.89
N SER A 61 2.66 2.69 -22.24
CA SER A 61 2.59 3.24 -23.60
C SER A 61 3.85 2.87 -24.42
N ASP A 62 3.76 3.06 -25.73
CA ASP A 62 4.91 2.89 -26.65
C ASP A 62 5.88 4.10 -26.64
N ASN A 63 5.81 4.93 -25.61
CA ASN A 63 6.69 6.10 -25.51
C ASN A 63 8.14 5.66 -25.21
N PRO A 64 9.15 6.29 -25.84
CA PRO A 64 10.56 5.98 -25.59
C PRO A 64 11.00 6.07 -24.12
N LYS A 65 10.31 6.88 -23.30
CA LYS A 65 10.57 7.02 -21.86
C LYS A 65 9.64 6.20 -20.97
N ALA A 66 8.93 5.22 -21.51
CA ALA A 66 8.02 4.35 -20.73
C ALA A 66 8.78 3.59 -19.63
N ALA A 67 9.98 3.10 -19.92
CA ALA A 67 10.86 2.44 -18.94
C ALA A 67 11.27 3.39 -17.80
N ASP A 68 11.53 4.65 -18.12
CA ASP A 68 11.89 5.67 -17.12
C ASP A 68 10.70 5.99 -16.20
N ALA A 69 9.49 6.05 -16.76
CA ALA A 69 8.27 6.25 -15.97
C ALA A 69 8.07 5.10 -14.97
N LYS A 70 8.29 3.85 -15.41
CA LYS A 70 8.27 2.69 -14.53
C LYS A 70 9.34 2.79 -13.43
N THR A 71 10.56 3.15 -13.80
CA THR A 71 11.67 3.35 -12.86
C THR A 71 11.34 4.44 -11.82
N ILE A 72 10.69 5.54 -12.24
CA ILE A 72 10.24 6.60 -11.33
C ILE A 72 9.19 6.07 -10.33
N ILE A 73 8.23 5.24 -10.78
CA ILE A 73 7.23 4.61 -9.92
C ILE A 73 7.92 3.73 -8.88
N ASP A 74 8.81 2.82 -9.32
CA ASP A 74 9.52 1.90 -8.45
C ASP A 74 10.42 2.65 -7.45
N LEU A 75 11.09 3.71 -7.90
CA LEU A 75 11.93 4.55 -7.04
C LEU A 75 11.09 5.29 -5.98
N LYS A 76 9.93 5.85 -6.34
CA LYS A 76 9.01 6.45 -5.37
C LYS A 76 8.53 5.44 -4.33
N ARG A 77 8.19 4.21 -4.77
CA ARG A 77 7.81 3.12 -3.88
C ARG A 77 8.94 2.78 -2.91
N ALA A 78 10.15 2.51 -3.41
CA ALA A 78 11.31 2.16 -2.58
C ALA A 78 11.68 3.27 -1.57
N ILE A 79 11.59 4.55 -1.97
CA ILE A 79 11.80 5.68 -1.05
C ILE A 79 10.74 5.71 0.06
N LYS A 80 9.47 5.46 -0.27
CA LYS A 80 8.38 5.41 0.71
C LYS A 80 8.56 4.23 1.68
N GLU A 81 8.94 3.06 1.18
CA GLU A 81 9.23 1.87 1.98
C GLU A 81 10.40 2.11 2.94
N LYS A 82 11.50 2.69 2.44
CA LYS A 82 12.64 3.10 3.26
C LYS A 82 12.19 4.03 4.39
N GLY A 83 11.45 5.09 4.07
CA GLY A 83 10.93 6.03 5.07
C GLY A 83 10.05 5.37 6.11
N TYR A 84 9.21 4.42 5.72
CA TYR A 84 8.41 3.64 6.65
C TYR A 84 9.29 2.79 7.59
N LEU A 85 10.26 2.05 7.05
CA LEU A 85 11.18 1.22 7.84
C LEU A 85 12.03 2.05 8.83
N GLU A 86 12.37 3.28 8.47
CA GLU A 86 13.05 4.23 9.36
C GLU A 86 12.11 4.73 10.48
N SER A 87 10.85 4.96 10.18
CA SER A 87 9.87 5.47 11.15
C SER A 87 9.50 4.46 12.25
N ILE A 88 9.71 3.16 12.02
CA ILE A 88 9.44 2.10 12.98
C ILE A 88 10.71 1.54 13.65
N ALA A 89 11.77 2.35 13.75
CA ALA A 89 13.08 1.95 14.26
C ALA A 89 13.16 1.90 15.81
N HIS A 90 12.13 1.40 16.46
CA HIS A 90 12.04 1.26 17.92
C HIS A 90 11.75 -0.18 18.32
N THR A 91 12.00 -0.53 19.58
CA THR A 91 11.68 -1.87 20.09
C THR A 91 10.19 -2.09 20.15
N TYR A 92 9.45 -1.10 20.63
CA TYR A 92 7.99 -1.10 20.69
C TYR A 92 7.41 0.11 19.99
N MET A 93 6.36 -0.14 19.22
CA MET A 93 5.56 0.89 18.57
C MET A 93 4.18 0.95 19.21
N TYR A 94 3.66 2.15 19.41
CA TYR A 94 2.39 2.39 20.08
C TYR A 94 1.39 3.06 19.13
N THR A 95 0.11 2.73 19.26
CA THR A 95 -0.95 3.38 18.49
C THR A 95 -2.10 3.78 19.40
N LYS A 96 -2.69 4.93 19.10
CA LYS A 96 -3.89 5.44 19.77
C LYS A 96 -5.07 5.26 18.82
N PHE A 97 -6.08 4.50 19.25
CA PHE A 97 -7.33 4.38 18.52
C PHE A 97 -8.34 5.41 18.98
N ASN A 98 -9.00 6.05 18.03
CA ASN A 98 -10.11 6.94 18.26
C ASN A 98 -11.38 6.32 17.67
N VAL A 99 -12.33 5.96 18.53
CA VAL A 99 -13.58 5.28 18.15
C VAL A 99 -14.56 6.18 17.40
N ALA A 100 -14.39 7.50 17.47
CA ALA A 100 -15.22 8.50 16.80
C ALA A 100 -14.41 9.41 15.87
N GLY A 101 -13.30 8.90 15.33
CA GLY A 101 -12.34 9.71 14.58
C GLY A 101 -12.75 10.06 13.15
N ALA A 102 -13.71 9.32 12.57
CA ALA A 102 -14.20 9.56 11.21
C ALA A 102 -15.70 9.89 11.22
N ALA A 103 -16.14 10.76 10.30
CA ALA A 103 -17.56 11.10 10.13
C ALA A 103 -18.43 9.87 9.75
N THR A 104 -17.81 8.83 9.21
CA THR A 104 -18.46 7.56 8.87
C THR A 104 -18.64 6.60 10.06
N GLY A 105 -18.21 7.00 11.28
CA GLY A 105 -18.23 6.14 12.46
C GLY A 105 -17.11 5.08 12.51
N ARG A 106 -16.20 5.08 11.54
CA ARG A 106 -15.03 4.18 11.56
C ARG A 106 -14.02 4.61 12.61
N PHE A 107 -13.35 3.64 13.19
CA PHE A 107 -12.20 3.91 14.05
C PHE A 107 -11.06 4.51 13.22
N THR A 108 -10.36 5.46 13.80
CA THR A 108 -9.10 5.96 13.26
C THR A 108 -7.96 5.62 14.20
N SER A 109 -6.75 5.52 13.67
CA SER A 109 -5.55 5.34 14.48
C SER A 109 -4.50 6.40 14.17
N SER A 110 -3.71 6.74 15.17
CA SER A 110 -2.61 7.69 15.04
C SER A 110 -1.54 7.41 16.09
N GLY A 111 -0.33 7.95 15.88
CA GLY A 111 0.69 7.99 16.92
C GLY A 111 0.34 8.94 18.05
N GLY A 112 -0.40 10.00 17.75
CA GLY A 112 -0.75 11.06 18.71
C GLY A 112 0.51 11.61 19.38
N ASP A 113 0.40 11.85 20.70
CA ASP A 113 1.50 12.33 21.54
C ASP A 113 2.33 11.18 22.16
N LEU A 114 2.15 9.96 21.67
CA LEU A 114 2.86 8.81 22.19
C LEU A 114 4.31 8.81 21.68
N GLU A 115 5.24 8.58 22.60
CA GLU A 115 6.61 8.25 22.23
C GLU A 115 6.60 6.97 21.38
N ASN A 116 7.28 6.96 20.24
CA ASN A 116 7.24 5.89 19.26
C ASN A 116 5.82 5.59 18.73
N GLY A 117 4.99 6.64 18.63
CA GLY A 117 3.64 6.55 18.13
C GLY A 117 3.56 6.37 16.61
N PHE A 118 2.66 5.52 16.14
CA PHE A 118 2.45 5.29 14.72
C PHE A 118 0.97 5.04 14.38
N ASN A 119 0.64 5.10 13.10
CA ASN A 119 -0.70 4.75 12.63
C ASN A 119 -0.76 3.27 12.25
N ALA A 120 -1.32 2.43 13.12
CA ALA A 120 -1.41 0.98 12.92
C ALA A 120 -2.29 0.59 11.71
N GLN A 121 -3.26 1.42 11.32
CA GLN A 121 -4.12 1.17 10.15
C GLN A 121 -3.39 1.43 8.81
N GLN A 122 -2.22 2.04 8.85
CA GLN A 122 -1.41 2.34 7.66
C GLN A 122 -0.19 1.44 7.51
N ILE A 123 -0.12 0.33 8.25
CA ILE A 123 0.98 -0.63 8.09
C ILE A 123 0.87 -1.27 6.70
N PRO A 124 1.88 -1.10 5.83
CA PRO A 124 1.90 -1.78 4.54
C PRO A 124 1.90 -3.31 4.72
N ARG A 125 1.15 -4.03 3.89
CA ARG A 125 0.97 -5.49 4.03
C ARG A 125 2.30 -6.25 4.11
N GLN A 126 3.30 -5.88 3.30
CA GLN A 126 4.62 -6.50 3.30
C GLN A 126 5.38 -6.34 4.62
N PHE A 127 5.07 -5.30 5.41
CA PHE A 127 5.73 -5.02 6.69
C PHE A 127 4.96 -5.51 7.91
N GLN A 128 3.76 -6.06 7.75
CA GLN A 128 2.99 -6.60 8.88
C GLN A 128 3.76 -7.69 9.65
N LYS A 129 4.57 -8.48 8.94
CA LYS A 129 5.41 -9.54 9.53
C LYS A 129 6.54 -9.03 10.44
N LEU A 130 6.82 -7.72 10.41
CA LEU A 130 7.79 -7.11 11.31
C LEU A 130 7.24 -6.89 12.72
N PHE A 131 5.92 -6.97 12.89
CA PHE A 131 5.29 -6.82 14.20
C PHE A 131 5.03 -8.20 14.81
N LYS A 132 5.59 -8.42 16.00
CA LYS A 132 5.56 -9.69 16.70
C LYS A 132 4.84 -9.57 18.05
N ALA A 133 4.46 -10.71 18.59
CA ALA A 133 4.03 -10.82 19.96
C ALA A 133 5.25 -10.73 20.91
N ASP A 134 4.99 -10.31 22.16
CA ASP A 134 6.05 -10.07 23.17
C ASP A 134 6.74 -11.36 23.66
N THR A 135 6.08 -12.49 23.54
CA THR A 135 6.57 -13.76 24.08
C THR A 135 6.43 -14.87 23.06
N ASP A 136 7.25 -15.92 23.22
CA ASP A 136 7.19 -17.11 22.36
C ASP A 136 5.89 -17.92 22.55
N THR A 137 5.12 -17.63 23.60
CA THR A 137 3.84 -18.30 23.92
C THR A 137 2.63 -17.54 23.41
N THR A 138 2.81 -16.34 22.84
CA THR A 138 1.75 -15.50 22.29
C THR A 138 1.95 -15.30 20.79
N THR A 139 0.86 -15.00 20.09
CA THR A 139 0.91 -14.68 18.65
C THR A 139 0.01 -13.51 18.33
N VAL A 140 0.32 -12.80 17.24
CA VAL A 140 -0.55 -11.77 16.70
C VAL A 140 -1.49 -12.42 15.69
N ILE A 141 -2.80 -12.29 15.91
CA ILE A 141 -3.83 -12.82 15.02
C ILE A 141 -4.51 -11.63 14.34
N GLY A 142 -4.50 -11.63 13.01
CA GLY A 142 -5.27 -10.68 12.18
C GLY A 142 -6.58 -11.34 11.75
N LEU A 143 -7.70 -10.68 12.01
CA LEU A 143 -9.03 -11.09 11.54
C LEU A 143 -9.64 -9.95 10.73
N ASP A 144 -10.11 -10.26 9.55
CA ASP A 144 -10.79 -9.30 8.68
C ASP A 144 -12.00 -9.97 8.02
N TYR A 145 -13.08 -9.21 7.86
CA TYR A 145 -14.26 -9.67 7.14
C TYR A 145 -14.06 -9.49 5.63
N ALA A 146 -14.16 -10.57 4.89
CA ALA A 146 -14.11 -10.49 3.44
C ALA A 146 -15.31 -9.72 2.89
N THR A 147 -15.08 -8.60 2.22
CA THR A 147 -16.09 -7.80 1.51
C THR A 147 -17.35 -7.46 2.34
N LEU A 148 -17.19 -7.16 3.64
CA LEU A 148 -18.29 -6.96 4.58
C LEU A 148 -19.32 -5.94 4.08
N GLU A 149 -18.87 -4.79 3.60
CA GLU A 149 -19.73 -3.71 3.16
C GLU A 149 -20.62 -4.15 1.98
N LEU A 150 -20.05 -4.87 1.03
CA LEU A 150 -20.79 -5.36 -0.13
C LEU A 150 -21.80 -6.45 0.26
N ARG A 151 -21.43 -7.35 1.19
CA ARG A 151 -22.35 -8.37 1.74
C ARG A 151 -23.52 -7.74 2.45
N LEU A 152 -23.29 -6.70 3.25
CA LEU A 152 -24.36 -5.96 3.93
C LEU A 152 -25.24 -5.22 2.92
N ALA A 153 -24.67 -4.61 1.89
CA ALA A 153 -25.44 -3.97 0.83
C ALA A 153 -26.33 -4.96 0.11
N CYS A 154 -25.82 -6.13 -0.28
CA CYS A 154 -26.64 -7.19 -0.88
C CYS A 154 -27.80 -7.59 0.02
N ALA A 155 -27.57 -7.78 1.32
CA ALA A 155 -28.61 -8.15 2.27
C ALA A 155 -29.67 -7.05 2.45
N ILE A 156 -29.27 -5.77 2.46
CA ILE A 156 -30.18 -4.63 2.65
C ILE A 156 -31.02 -4.39 1.38
N PHE A 157 -30.42 -4.52 0.20
CA PHE A 157 -31.07 -4.20 -1.08
C PHE A 157 -31.67 -5.43 -1.77
N GLY A 158 -31.49 -6.63 -1.23
CA GLY A 158 -32.05 -7.87 -1.80
C GLY A 158 -31.37 -8.34 -3.08
N GLU A 159 -30.06 -8.09 -3.21
CA GLU A 159 -29.24 -8.47 -4.37
C GLU A 159 -28.74 -9.92 -4.23
N ASP A 160 -29.64 -10.88 -4.45
CA ASP A 160 -29.37 -12.31 -4.22
C ASP A 160 -28.29 -12.90 -5.12
N GLU A 161 -28.22 -12.48 -6.39
CA GLU A 161 -27.22 -13.01 -7.34
C GLU A 161 -25.80 -12.58 -6.96
N MET A 162 -25.60 -11.31 -6.67
CA MET A 162 -24.31 -10.81 -6.19
C MET A 162 -23.91 -11.45 -4.85
N TYR A 163 -24.89 -11.66 -3.97
CA TYR A 163 -24.65 -12.32 -2.68
C TYR A 163 -24.20 -13.78 -2.87
N LYS A 164 -24.80 -14.54 -3.79
CA LYS A 164 -24.37 -15.91 -4.14
C LYS A 164 -22.94 -15.94 -4.67
N GLN A 165 -22.56 -15.02 -5.58
CA GLN A 165 -21.21 -14.90 -6.09
C GLN A 165 -20.20 -14.61 -4.97
N LEU A 166 -20.53 -13.71 -4.03
CA LEU A 166 -19.70 -13.43 -2.86
C LEU A 166 -19.54 -14.63 -1.93
N LEU A 167 -20.59 -15.45 -1.79
CA LEU A 167 -20.50 -16.70 -1.02
C LEU A 167 -19.66 -17.76 -1.72
N ALA A 168 -19.68 -17.79 -3.04
CA ALA A 168 -18.85 -18.68 -3.85
C ALA A 168 -17.37 -18.24 -3.86
N GLY A 169 -17.04 -17.08 -3.26
CA GLY A 169 -15.67 -16.57 -3.23
C GLY A 169 -15.21 -15.89 -4.53
N GLU A 170 -16.17 -15.53 -5.40
CA GLU A 170 -15.86 -14.82 -6.64
C GLU A 170 -15.38 -13.40 -6.35
N ASP A 171 -14.38 -12.93 -7.12
CA ASP A 171 -13.93 -11.55 -7.09
C ASP A 171 -14.87 -10.66 -7.92
N ILE A 172 -15.87 -10.07 -7.24
CA ILE A 172 -16.87 -9.21 -7.86
C ILE A 172 -16.23 -7.99 -8.56
N HIS A 173 -15.12 -7.45 -8.04
CA HIS A 173 -14.44 -6.31 -8.67
C HIS A 173 -13.85 -6.71 -10.02
N THR A 174 -13.22 -7.87 -10.09
CA THR A 174 -12.70 -8.43 -11.36
C THR A 174 -13.84 -8.73 -12.33
N SER A 175 -14.91 -9.36 -11.87
CA SER A 175 -16.08 -9.66 -12.70
C SER A 175 -16.74 -8.41 -13.27
N MET A 176 -16.92 -7.37 -12.45
CA MET A 176 -17.49 -6.09 -12.90
C MET A 176 -16.55 -5.37 -13.88
N ALA A 177 -15.24 -5.35 -13.63
CA ALA A 177 -14.29 -4.73 -14.53
C ALA A 177 -14.23 -5.44 -15.89
N GLN A 178 -14.32 -6.76 -15.93
CA GLN A 178 -14.45 -7.54 -17.17
C GLN A 178 -15.74 -7.21 -17.92
N MET A 179 -16.86 -7.09 -17.20
CA MET A 179 -18.13 -6.73 -17.78
C MET A 179 -18.09 -5.32 -18.43
N ILE A 180 -17.46 -4.35 -17.77
CA ILE A 180 -17.36 -2.96 -18.26
C ILE A 180 -16.40 -2.86 -19.43
N THR A 181 -15.24 -3.54 -19.36
CA THR A 181 -14.17 -3.41 -20.36
C THR A 181 -14.32 -4.37 -21.53
N GLY A 182 -15.11 -5.43 -21.40
CA GLY A 182 -15.22 -6.52 -22.38
C GLY A 182 -13.93 -7.33 -22.54
N LYS A 183 -12.94 -7.16 -21.66
CA LYS A 183 -11.64 -7.83 -21.73
C LYS A 183 -11.42 -8.68 -20.49
N PRO A 184 -10.86 -9.91 -20.64
CA PRO A 184 -10.41 -10.66 -19.47
C PRO A 184 -9.31 -9.85 -18.77
N LEU A 185 -9.46 -9.62 -17.46
CA LEU A 185 -8.39 -9.00 -16.67
C LEU A 185 -7.27 -10.03 -16.48
N HIS A 186 -6.03 -9.58 -16.58
CA HIS A 186 -4.87 -10.41 -16.28
C HIS A 186 -4.98 -10.93 -14.84
N PRO A 187 -4.60 -12.19 -14.53
CA PRO A 187 -4.67 -12.75 -13.17
C PRO A 187 -3.87 -11.95 -12.14
N ASP A 188 -2.89 -11.15 -12.58
CA ASP A 188 -2.17 -10.17 -11.76
C ASP A 188 -2.82 -8.78 -11.82
N GLY A 189 -4.05 -8.69 -12.32
CA GLY A 189 -4.76 -7.47 -12.63
C GLY A 189 -5.00 -6.58 -11.42
N LEU A 190 -4.58 -5.35 -11.56
CA LEU A 190 -4.89 -4.22 -10.66
C LEU A 190 -4.52 -4.42 -9.18
N GLN A 191 -3.32 -4.84 -8.91
CA GLN A 191 -2.67 -4.48 -7.66
C GLN A 191 -2.16 -3.03 -7.80
N GLY A 192 -3.10 -2.11 -7.60
CA GLY A 192 -2.83 -0.69 -7.45
C GLY A 192 -2.57 -0.37 -6.00
#